data_bd2d994b494358ae3973abf7b84c8585
#
_entry.id   bd2d994b494358ae3973abf7b84c8585
#
_cell.length_a   1.000
_cell.length_b   1.000
_cell.length_c   1.000
_cell.angle_alpha   90.00
_cell.angle_beta   90.00
_cell.angle_gamma   90.00
#
_symmetry.space_group_name_H-M   'P 1'
#
loop_
_entity.id
_entity.type
_entity.pdbx_description
1 polymer ?
#
loop_
_entity_poly.entity_id
_entity_poly.type
_entity_poly.pdbx_seq_one_letter_code
_entity_poly.pdbx_strand_id
1 'polypeptide(L)'
;KLKKEELHNDEIADLVRTFEHMAVEIDKSRKLKEEFISSVSHELRTPLTSIKGWSETLGYEGIGKEELDLGLGIIQDETERMISLVEDLLDFSRLSSDRIRLQIDMVDVRKLAKGVVAQLTVKANEKNITLLTEFKTEDIVDIQGDKNRLRQVLINLVQNAIKFTSEGGYIVVIVSQGEEFTTFTVTDNGVGIKKENLTKVLDKFFQEDYNKAGSGLGLAISNEIVKLHGGKMIIESEKNVGTTITFTLKNK
;
A
#
# COMPACT_ATOMS: atom_id res chain seq x y z
N LYS A 1 -5.05 -27.62 52.45
CA LYS A 1 -3.58 -27.29 52.30
C LYS A 1 -3.10 -27.63 50.87
N LEU A 2 -3.52 -28.71 50.26
CA LEU A 2 -3.10 -29.09 48.88
C LEU A 2 -3.53 -28.11 47.79
N LYS A 3 -4.69 -27.46 47.93
CA LYS A 3 -5.16 -26.48 46.90
C LYS A 3 -4.34 -25.18 46.81
N LYS A 4 -3.55 -24.82 47.82
CA LYS A 4 -2.79 -23.58 47.81
C LYS A 4 -1.41 -23.72 47.16
N GLU A 5 -0.84 -24.91 47.18
CA GLU A 5 0.46 -25.21 46.50
C GLU A 5 0.28 -25.43 44.98
N GLU A 6 -0.84 -26.04 44.57
CA GLU A 6 -1.16 -26.17 43.13
C GLU A 6 -1.47 -24.82 42.46
N LEU A 7 -2.18 -23.91 43.16
CA LEU A 7 -2.44 -22.55 42.67
C LEU A 7 -1.14 -21.73 42.48
N HIS A 8 -0.15 -21.93 43.37
CA HIS A 8 1.12 -21.18 43.30
C HIS A 8 2.02 -21.65 42.11
N ASN A 9 1.91 -22.91 41.72
CA ASN A 9 2.64 -23.46 40.59
C ASN A 9 2.04 -23.05 39.26
N ASP A 10 0.72 -22.90 39.14
CA ASP A 10 0.03 -22.41 37.96
C ASP A 10 0.31 -20.91 37.72
N GLU A 11 0.31 -20.08 38.78
CA GLU A 11 0.58 -18.65 38.62
C GLU A 11 2.02 -18.36 38.20
N ILE A 12 2.99 -19.15 38.66
CA ILE A 12 4.39 -19.03 38.21
C ILE A 12 4.54 -19.51 36.79
N ALA A 13 3.86 -20.60 36.40
CA ALA A 13 3.86 -21.09 35.01
C ALA A 13 3.25 -20.07 34.04
N ASP A 14 2.14 -19.43 34.44
CA ASP A 14 1.51 -18.36 33.64
C ASP A 14 2.40 -17.11 33.54
N LEU A 15 3.11 -16.76 34.61
CA LEU A 15 4.07 -15.67 34.58
C LEU A 15 5.22 -15.97 33.61
N VAL A 16 5.79 -17.18 33.67
CA VAL A 16 6.85 -17.61 32.73
C VAL A 16 6.38 -17.56 31.29
N ARG A 17 5.18 -18.09 30.97
CA ARG A 17 4.59 -18.02 29.62
C ARG A 17 4.40 -16.58 29.14
N THR A 18 3.96 -15.70 30.04
CA THR A 18 3.78 -14.28 29.73
C THR A 18 5.12 -13.60 29.43
N PHE A 19 6.17 -13.93 30.17
CA PHE A 19 7.53 -13.44 29.91
C PHE A 19 8.09 -13.96 28.59
N GLU A 20 7.92 -15.26 28.30
CA GLU A 20 8.33 -15.85 27.03
C GLU A 20 7.61 -15.20 25.86
N HIS A 21 6.30 -14.99 25.98
CA HIS A 21 5.52 -14.29 24.96
C HIS A 21 6.00 -12.85 24.75
N MET A 22 6.24 -12.10 25.83
CA MET A 22 6.82 -10.75 25.74
C MET A 22 8.19 -10.74 25.07
N ALA A 23 9.06 -11.69 25.41
CA ALA A 23 10.39 -11.78 24.82
C ALA A 23 10.32 -12.04 23.30
N VAL A 24 9.43 -12.92 22.86
CA VAL A 24 9.18 -13.20 21.45
C VAL A 24 8.64 -11.96 20.72
N GLU A 25 7.68 -11.24 21.32
CA GLU A 25 7.13 -10.02 20.73
C GLU A 25 8.15 -8.88 20.64
N ILE A 26 9.03 -8.73 21.66
CA ILE A 26 10.14 -7.76 21.63
C ILE A 26 11.14 -8.11 20.51
N ASP A 27 11.55 -9.37 20.39
CA ASP A 27 12.50 -9.81 19.32
C ASP A 27 11.90 -9.61 17.94
N LYS A 28 10.62 -9.94 17.75
CA LYS A 28 9.87 -9.68 16.52
C LYS A 28 9.81 -8.18 16.19
N SER A 29 9.50 -7.35 17.19
CA SER A 29 9.47 -5.89 17.02
C SER A 29 10.85 -5.33 16.64
N ARG A 30 11.92 -5.84 17.28
CA ARG A 30 13.31 -5.46 16.97
C ARG A 30 13.68 -5.82 15.54
N LYS A 31 13.41 -7.06 15.10
CA LYS A 31 13.68 -7.51 13.73
C LYS A 31 12.93 -6.66 12.69
N LEU A 32 11.64 -6.39 12.93
CA LEU A 32 10.86 -5.51 12.06
C LEU A 32 11.45 -4.10 11.97
N LYS A 33 11.99 -3.57 13.07
CA LYS A 33 12.66 -2.26 13.07
C LYS A 33 13.98 -2.28 12.30
N GLU A 34 14.77 -3.35 12.42
CA GLU A 34 16.04 -3.52 11.69
C GLU A 34 15.78 -3.67 10.18
N GLU A 35 14.80 -4.50 9.79
CA GLU A 35 14.35 -4.65 8.41
C GLU A 35 13.82 -3.32 7.84
N PHE A 36 13.06 -2.57 8.63
CA PHE A 36 12.61 -1.22 8.28
C PHE A 36 13.75 -0.29 7.92
N ILE A 37 14.73 -0.15 8.82
CA ILE A 37 15.87 0.77 8.61
C ILE A 37 16.67 0.34 7.36
N SER A 38 16.89 -0.97 7.18
CA SER A 38 17.60 -1.52 6.04
C SER A 38 16.86 -1.25 4.73
N SER A 39 15.55 -1.52 4.67
CA SER A 39 14.70 -1.31 3.48
C SER A 39 14.65 0.18 3.12
N VAL A 40 14.37 1.06 4.08
CA VAL A 40 14.35 2.51 3.86
C VAL A 40 15.69 3.02 3.33
N SER A 41 16.80 2.56 3.91
CA SER A 41 18.13 2.97 3.47
C SER A 41 18.41 2.55 2.03
N HIS A 42 17.95 1.37 1.63
CA HIS A 42 18.08 0.87 0.27
C HIS A 42 17.20 1.66 -0.70
N GLU A 43 15.92 1.86 -0.36
CA GLU A 43 14.95 2.59 -1.19
C GLU A 43 15.30 4.08 -1.36
N LEU A 44 16.00 4.69 -0.41
CA LEU A 44 16.52 6.06 -0.53
C LEU A 44 17.82 6.12 -1.35
N ARG A 45 18.69 5.11 -1.22
CA ARG A 45 20.01 5.13 -1.90
C ARG A 45 19.88 5.06 -3.42
N THR A 46 18.97 4.26 -3.93
CA THR A 46 18.78 4.05 -5.38
C THR A 46 18.42 5.35 -6.10
N PRO A 47 17.35 6.09 -5.75
CA PRO A 47 17.01 7.36 -6.39
C PRO A 47 18.09 8.42 -6.19
N LEU A 48 18.70 8.50 -5.01
CA LEU A 48 19.80 9.46 -4.76
C LEU A 48 21.01 9.20 -5.67
N THR A 49 21.34 7.92 -5.93
CA THR A 49 22.43 7.56 -6.84
C THR A 49 22.09 7.96 -8.28
N SER A 50 20.86 7.74 -8.72
CA SER A 50 20.37 8.14 -10.04
C SER A 50 20.40 9.66 -10.22
N ILE A 51 19.84 10.41 -9.26
CA ILE A 51 19.84 11.89 -9.26
C ILE A 51 21.27 12.42 -9.30
N LYS A 52 22.16 11.87 -8.46
CA LYS A 52 23.56 12.27 -8.42
C LYS A 52 24.24 12.02 -9.77
N GLY A 53 24.10 10.82 -10.34
CA GLY A 53 24.71 10.47 -11.62
C GLY A 53 24.24 11.39 -12.75
N TRP A 54 22.96 11.65 -12.86
CA TRP A 54 22.43 12.57 -13.87
C TRP A 54 22.84 14.01 -13.61
N SER A 55 22.87 14.46 -12.36
CA SER A 55 23.38 15.80 -12.01
C SER A 55 24.86 16.00 -12.41
N GLU A 56 25.69 14.96 -12.25
CA GLU A 56 27.10 14.98 -12.71
C GLU A 56 27.16 14.98 -14.25
N THR A 57 26.35 14.13 -14.91
CA THR A 57 26.30 14.08 -16.38
C THR A 57 25.86 15.39 -16.99
N LEU A 58 24.84 16.03 -16.45
CA LEU A 58 24.31 17.31 -16.90
C LEU A 58 25.29 18.50 -16.66
N GLY A 59 26.31 18.29 -15.84
CA GLY A 59 27.39 19.28 -15.60
C GLY A 59 28.50 19.31 -16.68
N TYR A 60 28.51 18.36 -17.63
CA TYR A 60 29.51 18.37 -18.70
C TYR A 60 29.16 19.34 -19.82
N GLU A 61 30.17 20.00 -20.39
CA GLU A 61 30.00 20.89 -21.57
C GLU A 61 29.69 20.06 -22.83
N GLY A 62 28.71 20.51 -23.62
CA GLY A 62 28.36 19.89 -24.91
C GLY A 62 27.25 18.88 -24.90
N ILE A 63 26.50 18.76 -23.82
CA ILE A 63 25.31 17.91 -23.74
C ILE A 63 24.24 18.35 -24.74
N GLY A 64 23.72 17.39 -25.51
CA GLY A 64 22.60 17.61 -26.42
C GLY A 64 21.28 17.89 -25.67
N LYS A 65 20.39 18.63 -26.37
CA LYS A 65 19.08 18.98 -25.78
C LYS A 65 18.27 17.74 -25.37
N GLU A 66 18.30 16.68 -26.17
CA GLU A 66 17.57 15.43 -25.88
C GLU A 66 18.09 14.75 -24.58
N GLU A 67 19.40 14.75 -24.39
CA GLU A 67 20.03 14.16 -23.20
C GLU A 67 19.79 15.03 -21.95
N LEU A 68 19.75 16.37 -22.13
CA LEU A 68 19.38 17.32 -21.09
C LEU A 68 17.92 17.08 -20.64
N ASP A 69 16.98 17.00 -21.59
CA ASP A 69 15.55 16.80 -21.30
C ASP A 69 15.32 15.43 -20.63
N LEU A 70 16.02 14.38 -21.10
CA LEU A 70 15.98 13.06 -20.49
C LEU A 70 16.49 13.06 -19.05
N GLY A 71 17.67 13.66 -18.82
CA GLY A 71 18.29 13.70 -17.49
C GLY A 71 17.47 14.48 -16.48
N LEU A 72 16.91 15.63 -16.89
CA LEU A 72 16.00 16.41 -16.04
C LEU A 72 14.71 15.64 -15.73
N GLY A 73 14.15 14.92 -16.69
CA GLY A 73 12.98 14.06 -16.49
C GLY A 73 13.25 12.97 -15.45
N ILE A 74 14.39 12.28 -15.57
CA ILE A 74 14.76 11.23 -14.59
C ILE A 74 14.96 11.82 -13.18
N ILE A 75 15.62 12.99 -13.08
CA ILE A 75 15.79 13.66 -11.77
C ILE A 75 14.43 14.02 -11.16
N GLN A 76 13.49 14.51 -11.97
CA GLN A 76 12.15 14.85 -11.52
C GLN A 76 11.40 13.60 -11.02
N ASP A 77 11.40 12.54 -11.81
CA ASP A 77 10.72 11.28 -11.46
C ASP A 77 11.26 10.67 -10.16
N GLU A 78 12.58 10.64 -9.99
CA GLU A 78 13.20 10.10 -8.78
C GLU A 78 12.95 11.00 -7.56
N THR A 79 12.84 12.31 -7.76
CA THR A 79 12.47 13.24 -6.69
C THR A 79 11.02 13.03 -6.25
N GLU A 80 10.08 12.89 -7.17
CA GLU A 80 8.67 12.58 -6.86
C GLU A 80 8.54 11.22 -6.15
N ARG A 81 9.31 10.23 -6.58
CA ARG A 81 9.39 8.94 -5.91
C ARG A 81 9.89 9.06 -4.46
N MET A 82 10.91 9.88 -4.21
CA MET A 82 11.43 10.13 -2.85
C MET A 82 10.40 10.83 -1.97
N ILE A 83 9.66 11.79 -2.50
CA ILE A 83 8.57 12.46 -1.79
C ILE A 83 7.52 11.44 -1.35
N SER A 84 7.06 10.60 -2.28
CA SER A 84 6.09 9.54 -1.98
C SER A 84 6.61 8.57 -0.90
N LEU A 85 7.88 8.17 -0.96
CA LEU A 85 8.49 7.31 0.05
C LEU A 85 8.50 7.96 1.44
N VAL A 86 8.85 9.25 1.52
CA VAL A 86 8.84 10.00 2.79
C VAL A 86 7.41 10.09 3.35
N GLU A 87 6.41 10.33 2.52
CA GLU A 87 4.99 10.34 2.93
C GLU A 87 4.56 8.97 3.46
N ASP A 88 4.91 7.89 2.78
CA ASP A 88 4.66 6.51 3.24
C ASP A 88 5.30 6.26 4.62
N LEU A 89 6.53 6.72 4.83
CA LEU A 89 7.25 6.58 6.11
C LEU A 89 6.59 7.37 7.24
N LEU A 90 6.14 8.59 6.95
CA LEU A 90 5.42 9.43 7.92
C LEU A 90 4.08 8.80 8.29
N ASP A 91 3.33 8.30 7.31
CA ASP A 91 2.08 7.60 7.55
C ASP A 91 2.30 6.29 8.33
N PHE A 92 3.32 5.52 7.99
CA PHE A 92 3.72 4.35 8.75
C PHE A 92 4.05 4.68 10.22
N SER A 93 4.84 5.74 10.45
CA SER A 93 5.18 6.20 11.81
C SER A 93 3.94 6.59 12.62
N ARG A 94 2.98 7.27 11.98
CA ARG A 94 1.70 7.66 12.61
C ARG A 94 0.82 6.45 12.91
N LEU A 95 0.73 5.48 11.99
CA LEU A 95 0.00 4.22 12.18
C LEU A 95 0.56 3.38 13.32
N SER A 96 1.90 3.28 13.41
CA SER A 96 2.58 2.49 14.45
C SER A 96 2.43 3.07 15.85
N SER A 97 2.00 4.32 15.99
CA SER A 97 1.84 5.03 17.27
C SER A 97 0.37 5.25 17.68
N ASP A 98 -0.60 4.58 17.05
CA ASP A 98 -2.06 4.79 17.25
C ASP A 98 -2.48 6.28 17.16
N ARG A 99 -1.73 7.10 16.43
CA ARG A 99 -1.94 8.55 16.34
C ARG A 99 -2.75 8.99 15.13
N ILE A 100 -3.16 8.07 14.25
CA ILE A 100 -4.04 8.43 13.14
C ILE A 100 -5.45 8.62 13.69
N ARG A 101 -5.91 9.88 13.64
CA ARG A 101 -7.31 10.21 13.83
C ARG A 101 -7.93 10.46 12.47
N LEU A 102 -8.94 9.67 12.12
CA LEU A 102 -9.69 9.87 10.89
C LEU A 102 -10.52 11.15 10.98
N GLN A 103 -10.53 11.90 9.90
CA GLN A 103 -11.43 13.02 9.69
C GLN A 103 -12.68 12.51 8.97
N ILE A 104 -13.64 12.00 9.77
CA ILE A 104 -14.86 11.39 9.24
C ILE A 104 -15.81 12.47 8.74
N ASP A 105 -16.20 12.36 7.47
CA ASP A 105 -17.20 13.21 6.80
C ASP A 105 -18.01 12.37 5.80
N MET A 106 -19.03 12.94 5.17
CA MET A 106 -19.76 12.29 4.09
C MET A 106 -18.92 12.26 2.82
N VAL A 107 -18.74 11.07 2.26
CA VAL A 107 -17.89 10.82 1.10
C VAL A 107 -18.74 10.37 -0.08
N ASP A 108 -18.77 11.17 -1.14
CA ASP A 108 -19.33 10.80 -2.44
C ASP A 108 -18.43 9.73 -3.08
N VAL A 109 -18.88 8.49 -2.98
CA VAL A 109 -18.15 7.29 -3.43
C VAL A 109 -17.88 7.31 -4.93
N ARG A 110 -18.87 7.80 -5.72
CA ARG A 110 -18.75 7.91 -7.18
C ARG A 110 -17.69 8.92 -7.59
N LYS A 111 -17.70 10.10 -6.96
CA LYS A 111 -16.68 11.14 -7.23
C LYS A 111 -15.30 10.68 -6.78
N LEU A 112 -15.22 9.98 -5.67
CA LEU A 112 -13.95 9.43 -5.17
C LEU A 112 -13.34 8.48 -6.19
N ALA A 113 -14.07 7.45 -6.61
CA ALA A 113 -13.57 6.44 -7.55
C ALA A 113 -13.23 7.04 -8.93
N LYS A 114 -14.16 7.83 -9.50
CA LYS A 114 -13.93 8.52 -10.79
C LYS A 114 -12.73 9.47 -10.73
N GLY A 115 -12.56 10.21 -9.62
CA GLY A 115 -11.44 11.14 -9.45
C GLY A 115 -10.09 10.44 -9.42
N VAL A 116 -9.98 9.29 -8.74
CA VAL A 116 -8.75 8.48 -8.73
C VAL A 116 -8.43 7.89 -10.10
N VAL A 117 -9.43 7.32 -10.77
CA VAL A 117 -9.25 6.77 -12.12
C VAL A 117 -8.83 7.86 -13.10
N ALA A 118 -9.50 9.01 -13.13
CA ALA A 118 -9.13 10.13 -13.99
C ALA A 118 -7.69 10.62 -13.74
N GLN A 119 -7.27 10.69 -12.47
CA GLN A 119 -5.91 11.09 -12.11
C GLN A 119 -4.85 10.12 -12.64
N LEU A 120 -5.14 8.80 -12.62
CA LEU A 120 -4.17 7.78 -12.97
C LEU A 120 -4.25 7.30 -14.42
N THR A 121 -5.25 7.76 -15.18
CA THR A 121 -5.44 7.39 -16.60
C THR A 121 -4.23 7.79 -17.46
N VAL A 122 -3.62 8.95 -17.23
CA VAL A 122 -2.42 9.37 -17.97
C VAL A 122 -1.31 8.35 -17.79
N LYS A 123 -1.01 7.98 -16.54
CA LYS A 123 0.04 7.00 -16.20
C LYS A 123 -0.27 5.59 -16.72
N ALA A 124 -1.55 5.20 -16.77
CA ALA A 124 -1.98 3.93 -17.36
C ALA A 124 -1.79 3.95 -18.90
N ASN A 125 -2.14 5.05 -19.55
CA ASN A 125 -2.01 5.22 -21.00
C ASN A 125 -0.54 5.20 -21.45
N GLU A 126 0.40 5.72 -20.68
CA GLU A 126 1.85 5.65 -20.95
C GLU A 126 2.35 4.21 -21.09
N LYS A 127 1.66 3.26 -20.47
CA LYS A 127 1.90 1.82 -20.57
C LYS A 127 0.91 1.08 -21.49
N ASN A 128 0.08 1.80 -22.24
CA ASN A 128 -1.01 1.22 -23.04
C ASN A 128 -1.95 0.33 -22.19
N ILE A 129 -2.17 0.64 -20.91
CA ILE A 129 -3.08 -0.08 -20.02
C ILE A 129 -4.46 0.58 -20.06
N THR A 130 -5.50 -0.22 -20.28
CA THR A 130 -6.89 0.24 -20.21
C THR A 130 -7.32 0.33 -18.74
N LEU A 131 -7.63 1.54 -18.25
CA LEU A 131 -8.10 1.78 -16.87
C LEU A 131 -9.55 2.23 -16.88
N LEU A 132 -10.44 1.45 -16.24
CA LEU A 132 -11.89 1.66 -16.28
C LEU A 132 -12.47 1.80 -14.85
N THR A 133 -13.65 2.44 -14.78
CA THR A 133 -14.47 2.46 -13.55
C THR A 133 -15.84 1.86 -13.84
N GLU A 134 -16.28 0.94 -13.01
CA GLU A 134 -17.58 0.28 -13.13
C GLU A 134 -18.38 0.46 -11.82
N PHE A 135 -19.66 0.77 -11.95
CA PHE A 135 -20.60 0.87 -10.83
C PHE A 135 -21.65 -0.23 -10.97
N LYS A 136 -21.63 -1.22 -10.08
CA LYS A 136 -22.58 -2.35 -10.09
C LYS A 136 -23.95 -2.01 -9.49
N THR A 137 -24.03 -0.89 -8.76
CA THR A 137 -25.25 -0.40 -8.12
C THR A 137 -25.60 0.95 -8.72
N GLU A 138 -26.86 1.16 -9.11
CA GLU A 138 -27.31 2.43 -9.71
C GLU A 138 -27.36 3.55 -8.65
N ASP A 139 -27.98 3.28 -7.50
CA ASP A 139 -28.18 4.24 -6.42
C ASP A 139 -27.14 4.03 -5.30
N ILE A 140 -25.90 4.49 -5.55
CA ILE A 140 -24.85 4.53 -4.51
C ILE A 140 -25.01 5.81 -3.70
N VAL A 141 -25.25 5.67 -2.40
CA VAL A 141 -25.30 6.78 -1.45
C VAL A 141 -23.91 7.06 -0.85
N ASP A 142 -23.74 8.29 -0.36
CA ASP A 142 -22.53 8.70 0.33
C ASP A 142 -22.34 7.88 1.62
N ILE A 143 -21.09 7.64 1.99
CA ILE A 143 -20.71 6.90 3.19
C ILE A 143 -19.94 7.79 4.17
N GLN A 144 -19.92 7.41 5.44
CA GLN A 144 -19.06 8.05 6.43
C GLN A 144 -17.63 7.56 6.30
N GLY A 145 -16.67 8.47 6.14
CA GLY A 145 -15.27 8.12 6.03
C GLY A 145 -14.34 9.32 5.90
N ASP A 146 -13.05 9.06 6.01
CA ASP A 146 -12.02 10.06 5.69
C ASP A 146 -11.70 10.01 4.20
N LYS A 147 -12.22 11.01 3.47
CA LYS A 147 -12.07 11.11 2.01
C LYS A 147 -10.62 11.04 1.55
N ASN A 148 -9.70 11.70 2.27
CA ASN A 148 -8.30 11.74 1.88
C ASN A 148 -7.63 10.38 2.09
N ARG A 149 -7.93 9.70 3.19
CA ARG A 149 -7.42 8.36 3.48
C ARG A 149 -8.00 7.31 2.54
N LEU A 150 -9.30 7.38 2.23
CA LEU A 150 -9.93 6.47 1.25
C LEU A 150 -9.37 6.70 -0.16
N ARG A 151 -9.13 7.95 -0.53
CA ARG A 151 -8.44 8.29 -1.79
C ARG A 151 -7.02 7.70 -1.83
N GLN A 152 -6.27 7.80 -0.74
CA GLN A 152 -4.93 7.23 -0.61
C GLN A 152 -4.97 5.71 -0.82
N VAL A 153 -5.92 4.98 -0.21
CA VAL A 153 -6.11 3.54 -0.43
C VAL A 153 -6.32 3.25 -1.92
N LEU A 154 -7.29 3.91 -2.56
CA LEU A 154 -7.59 3.67 -3.98
C LEU A 154 -6.41 4.00 -4.89
N ILE A 155 -5.72 5.13 -4.66
CA ILE A 155 -4.53 5.51 -5.44
C ILE A 155 -3.47 4.41 -5.33
N ASN A 156 -3.17 3.95 -4.13
CA ASN A 156 -2.17 2.90 -3.91
C ASN A 156 -2.55 1.59 -4.60
N LEU A 157 -3.81 1.15 -4.50
CA LEU A 157 -4.26 -0.08 -5.15
C LEU A 157 -4.16 0.02 -6.68
N VAL A 158 -4.60 1.13 -7.26
CA VAL A 158 -4.56 1.34 -8.72
C VAL A 158 -3.12 1.53 -9.21
N GLN A 159 -2.25 2.24 -8.49
CA GLN A 159 -0.83 2.36 -8.81
C GLN A 159 -0.12 1.00 -8.79
N ASN A 160 -0.42 0.16 -7.80
CA ASN A 160 0.09 -1.22 -7.76
C ASN A 160 -0.39 -2.02 -8.97
N ALA A 161 -1.66 -1.93 -9.33
CA ALA A 161 -2.20 -2.57 -10.53
C ALA A 161 -1.46 -2.09 -11.80
N ILE A 162 -1.27 -0.77 -12.01
CA ILE A 162 -0.52 -0.22 -13.15
C ILE A 162 0.94 -0.71 -13.16
N LYS A 163 1.56 -0.79 -11.98
CA LYS A 163 2.95 -1.24 -11.84
C LYS A 163 3.13 -2.68 -12.28
N PHE A 164 2.21 -3.56 -11.92
CA PHE A 164 2.32 -5.01 -12.11
C PHE A 164 1.55 -5.55 -13.33
N THR A 165 0.80 -4.71 -14.01
CA THR A 165 0.15 -5.04 -15.28
C THR A 165 1.11 -4.77 -16.44
N SER A 166 1.16 -5.72 -17.40
CA SER A 166 1.95 -5.58 -18.60
C SER A 166 1.29 -4.62 -19.59
N GLU A 167 2.07 -4.15 -20.56
CA GLU A 167 1.57 -3.34 -21.67
C GLU A 167 0.40 -4.04 -22.39
N GLY A 168 -0.63 -3.28 -22.75
CA GLY A 168 -1.86 -3.79 -23.37
C GLY A 168 -2.82 -4.47 -22.40
N GLY A 169 -2.52 -4.48 -21.10
CA GLY A 169 -3.40 -5.04 -20.07
C GLY A 169 -4.58 -4.13 -19.71
N TYR A 170 -5.36 -4.59 -18.74
CA TYR A 170 -6.50 -3.81 -18.25
C TYR A 170 -6.60 -3.81 -16.72
N ILE A 171 -7.17 -2.74 -16.19
CA ILE A 171 -7.47 -2.55 -14.78
C ILE A 171 -8.89 -2.02 -14.65
N VAL A 172 -9.67 -2.59 -13.76
CA VAL A 172 -11.04 -2.16 -13.49
C VAL A 172 -11.21 -1.82 -12.01
N VAL A 173 -11.68 -0.61 -11.74
CA VAL A 173 -12.10 -0.18 -10.41
C VAL A 173 -13.61 -0.34 -10.33
N ILE A 174 -14.07 -1.30 -9.55
CA ILE A 174 -15.49 -1.64 -9.40
C ILE A 174 -15.96 -1.12 -8.04
N VAL A 175 -17.13 -0.46 -8.05
CA VAL A 175 -17.80 -0.04 -6.82
C VAL A 175 -19.21 -0.61 -6.81
N SER A 176 -19.56 -1.26 -5.70
CA SER A 176 -20.92 -1.75 -5.44
C SER A 176 -21.33 -1.39 -4.01
N GLN A 177 -22.62 -1.21 -3.80
CA GLN A 177 -23.16 -0.91 -2.49
C GLN A 177 -24.37 -1.83 -2.23
N GLY A 178 -24.27 -2.59 -1.13
CA GLY A 178 -25.36 -3.36 -0.56
C GLY A 178 -26.03 -2.59 0.58
N GLU A 179 -26.88 -3.27 1.35
CA GLU A 179 -27.60 -2.66 2.47
C GLU A 179 -26.67 -2.20 3.60
N GLU A 180 -25.65 -2.98 3.94
CA GLU A 180 -24.76 -2.72 5.08
C GLU A 180 -23.38 -2.18 4.67
N PHE A 181 -22.89 -2.57 3.49
CA PHE A 181 -21.52 -2.31 3.08
C PHE A 181 -21.42 -1.72 1.68
N THR A 182 -20.49 -0.79 1.54
CA THR A 182 -19.95 -0.36 0.24
C THR A 182 -18.66 -1.13 -0.02
N THR A 183 -18.56 -1.72 -1.20
CA THR A 183 -17.43 -2.54 -1.63
C THR A 183 -16.70 -1.86 -2.77
N PHE A 184 -15.39 -1.74 -2.62
CA PHE A 184 -14.47 -1.29 -3.65
C PHE A 184 -13.59 -2.46 -4.07
N THR A 185 -13.50 -2.70 -5.36
CA THR A 185 -12.66 -3.76 -5.93
C THR A 185 -11.76 -3.16 -7.00
N VAL A 186 -10.48 -3.44 -6.94
CA VAL A 186 -9.51 -3.13 -7.99
C VAL A 186 -9.03 -4.47 -8.54
N THR A 187 -9.29 -4.70 -9.83
CA THR A 187 -8.90 -5.94 -10.51
C THR A 187 -7.98 -5.62 -11.67
N ASP A 188 -6.94 -6.42 -11.85
CA ASP A 188 -5.98 -6.33 -12.95
C ASP A 188 -5.72 -7.72 -13.56
N ASN A 189 -5.27 -7.74 -14.80
CA ASN A 189 -4.77 -8.93 -15.49
C ASN A 189 -3.24 -8.98 -15.54
N GLY A 190 -2.58 -8.50 -14.51
CA GLY A 190 -1.13 -8.43 -14.42
C GLY A 190 -0.46 -9.77 -14.07
N VAL A 191 0.77 -9.70 -13.62
CA VAL A 191 1.59 -10.89 -13.33
C VAL A 191 1.08 -11.73 -12.16
N GLY A 192 0.12 -11.26 -11.39
CA GLY A 192 -0.41 -11.94 -10.22
C GLY A 192 0.62 -12.21 -9.12
N ILE A 193 0.16 -12.78 -8.01
CA ILE A 193 0.95 -13.06 -6.80
C ILE A 193 1.02 -14.57 -6.60
N LYS A 194 2.18 -15.08 -6.18
CA LYS A 194 2.34 -16.48 -5.82
C LYS A 194 1.51 -16.83 -4.59
N LYS A 195 0.87 -18.00 -4.58
CA LYS A 195 0.01 -18.47 -3.49
C LYS A 195 0.70 -18.44 -2.12
N GLU A 196 1.98 -18.76 -2.06
CA GLU A 196 2.81 -18.72 -0.85
C GLU A 196 3.02 -17.31 -0.27
N ASN A 197 2.84 -16.27 -1.10
CA ASN A 197 3.03 -14.87 -0.73
C ASN A 197 1.73 -14.15 -0.38
N LEU A 198 0.55 -14.71 -0.72
CA LEU A 198 -0.74 -14.07 -0.47
C LEU A 198 -0.99 -13.70 1.01
N THR A 199 -0.47 -14.50 1.93
CA THR A 199 -0.56 -14.21 3.37
C THR A 199 0.40 -13.13 3.84
N LYS A 200 1.45 -12.86 3.06
CA LYS A 200 2.54 -11.94 3.40
C LYS A 200 2.44 -10.56 2.73
N VAL A 201 1.65 -10.44 1.64
CA VAL A 201 1.58 -9.17 0.88
C VAL A 201 1.00 -7.99 1.66
N LEU A 202 0.33 -8.27 2.77
CA LEU A 202 -0.14 -7.26 3.73
C LEU A 202 0.86 -7.01 4.86
N ASP A 203 1.93 -7.80 4.95
CA ASP A 203 2.99 -7.56 5.91
C ASP A 203 3.80 -6.32 5.51
N LYS A 204 4.26 -5.59 6.51
CA LYS A 204 5.05 -4.37 6.34
C LYS A 204 6.38 -4.72 5.66
N PHE A 205 6.78 -3.92 4.65
CA PHE A 205 8.04 -4.08 3.90
C PHE A 205 8.13 -5.34 3.03
N PHE A 206 7.05 -6.10 2.92
CA PHE A 206 7.07 -7.27 2.06
C PHE A 206 7.07 -6.84 0.58
N GLN A 207 7.99 -7.45 -0.17
CA GLN A 207 8.08 -7.33 -1.63
C GLN A 207 8.35 -8.73 -2.20
N GLU A 208 7.60 -9.13 -3.24
CA GLU A 208 7.84 -10.40 -3.93
C GLU A 208 9.10 -10.34 -4.81
N ASP A 209 9.44 -9.15 -5.29
CA ASP A 209 10.62 -8.88 -6.12
C ASP A 209 11.27 -7.56 -5.67
N TYR A 210 12.39 -7.67 -5.00
CA TYR A 210 13.18 -6.52 -4.51
C TYR A 210 13.80 -5.68 -5.63
N ASN A 211 13.83 -6.18 -6.88
CA ASN A 211 14.30 -5.41 -8.03
C ASN A 211 13.24 -4.43 -8.57
N LYS A 212 11.99 -4.58 -8.15
CA LYS A 212 10.91 -3.66 -8.53
C LYS A 212 10.73 -2.59 -7.46
N ALA A 213 10.93 -1.34 -7.88
CA ALA A 213 10.80 -0.18 -7.02
C ALA A 213 9.53 -0.17 -6.15
N GLY A 214 9.66 0.11 -4.84
CA GLY A 214 8.52 0.28 -3.93
C GLY A 214 8.91 0.07 -2.47
N SER A 215 8.23 0.73 -1.54
CA SER A 215 8.52 0.66 -0.10
C SER A 215 8.05 -0.64 0.58
N GLY A 216 7.17 -1.41 -0.06
CA GLY A 216 6.46 -2.52 0.59
C GLY A 216 5.50 -2.06 1.72
N LEU A 217 5.25 -0.76 1.82
CA LEU A 217 4.37 -0.19 2.85
C LEU A 217 2.95 0.05 2.34
N GLY A 218 2.78 0.31 1.06
CA GLY A 218 1.51 0.79 0.52
C GLY A 218 0.32 -0.11 0.86
N LEU A 219 0.40 -1.43 0.62
CA LEU A 219 -0.69 -2.36 0.95
C LEU A 219 -0.91 -2.49 2.46
N ALA A 220 0.15 -2.48 3.26
CA ALA A 220 0.05 -2.51 4.72
C ALA A 220 -0.65 -1.25 5.25
N ILE A 221 -0.28 -0.06 4.77
CA ILE A 221 -0.93 1.23 5.10
C ILE A 221 -2.40 1.20 4.66
N SER A 222 -2.68 0.75 3.43
CA SER A 222 -4.05 0.66 2.91
C SER A 222 -4.93 -0.25 3.75
N ASN A 223 -4.43 -1.42 4.13
CA ASN A 223 -5.14 -2.35 4.99
C ASN A 223 -5.44 -1.75 6.37
N GLU A 224 -4.49 -1.00 6.94
CA GLU A 224 -4.68 -0.35 8.23
C GLU A 224 -5.70 0.81 8.16
N ILE A 225 -5.63 1.63 7.10
CA ILE A 225 -6.65 2.67 6.86
C ILE A 225 -8.05 2.05 6.75
N VAL A 226 -8.20 0.95 6.02
CA VAL A 226 -9.47 0.22 5.89
C VAL A 226 -9.96 -0.30 7.25
N LYS A 227 -9.07 -0.88 8.07
CA LYS A 227 -9.39 -1.32 9.43
C LYS A 227 -9.83 -0.17 10.34
N LEU A 228 -9.14 0.97 10.29
CA LEU A 228 -9.53 2.17 11.05
C LEU A 228 -10.94 2.67 10.69
N HIS A 229 -11.39 2.43 9.44
CA HIS A 229 -12.77 2.68 9.01
C HIS A 229 -13.75 1.56 9.38
N GLY A 230 -13.31 0.55 10.17
CA GLY A 230 -14.12 -0.63 10.52
C GLY A 230 -14.37 -1.59 9.36
N GLY A 231 -13.59 -1.46 8.29
CA GLY A 231 -13.69 -2.28 7.09
C GLY A 231 -12.77 -3.51 7.10
N LYS A 232 -12.80 -4.25 5.99
CA LYS A 232 -11.94 -5.42 5.76
C LYS A 232 -11.38 -5.38 4.35
N MET A 233 -10.11 -5.78 4.20
CA MET A 233 -9.45 -5.96 2.91
C MET A 233 -9.21 -7.44 2.62
N ILE A 234 -9.45 -7.88 1.38
CA ILE A 234 -9.24 -9.23 0.89
C ILE A 234 -8.44 -9.15 -0.41
N ILE A 235 -7.48 -10.05 -0.58
CA ILE A 235 -6.65 -10.14 -1.78
C ILE A 235 -6.82 -11.55 -2.35
N GLU A 236 -7.21 -11.61 -3.61
CA GLU A 236 -7.30 -12.82 -4.42
C GLU A 236 -6.38 -12.65 -5.63
N SER A 237 -5.51 -13.60 -5.86
CA SER A 237 -4.56 -13.51 -6.96
C SER A 237 -4.09 -14.88 -7.40
N GLU A 238 -3.84 -15.00 -8.68
CA GLU A 238 -3.23 -16.17 -9.28
C GLU A 238 -2.08 -15.75 -10.20
N LYS A 239 -0.94 -16.42 -10.07
CA LYS A 239 0.28 -16.09 -10.83
C LYS A 239 0.02 -16.19 -12.33
N ASN A 240 0.40 -15.14 -13.07
CA ASN A 240 0.18 -14.94 -14.51
C ASN A 240 -1.29 -14.84 -14.95
N VAL A 241 -2.22 -14.67 -14.04
CA VAL A 241 -3.65 -14.41 -14.33
C VAL A 241 -4.02 -12.98 -13.96
N GLY A 242 -3.65 -12.53 -12.76
CA GLY A 242 -3.92 -11.18 -12.28
C GLY A 242 -4.17 -11.13 -10.78
N THR A 243 -4.55 -9.94 -10.31
CA THR A 243 -4.85 -9.68 -8.90
C THR A 243 -6.18 -8.96 -8.75
N THR A 244 -6.94 -9.34 -7.74
CA THR A 244 -8.16 -8.66 -7.32
C THR A 244 -8.02 -8.29 -5.85
N ILE A 245 -8.07 -7.00 -5.56
CA ILE A 245 -8.05 -6.48 -4.19
C ILE A 245 -9.41 -5.85 -3.90
N THR A 246 -10.08 -6.36 -2.89
CA THR A 246 -11.40 -5.89 -2.48
C THR A 246 -11.33 -5.34 -1.06
N PHE A 247 -11.91 -4.17 -0.82
CA PHE A 247 -12.15 -3.70 0.54
C PHE A 247 -13.60 -3.25 0.73
N THR A 248 -14.09 -3.45 1.95
CA THR A 248 -15.47 -3.13 2.34
C THR A 248 -15.49 -2.09 3.43
N LEU A 249 -16.45 -1.19 3.38
CA LEU A 249 -16.71 -0.19 4.41
C LEU A 249 -18.19 -0.24 4.79
N LYS A 250 -18.51 0.03 6.05
CA LYS A 250 -19.92 0.16 6.47
C LYS A 250 -20.52 1.41 5.86
N ASN A 251 -21.80 1.33 5.48
CA ASN A 251 -22.53 2.46 4.88
C ASN A 251 -22.83 3.56 5.91
N LYS A 252 -22.90 3.19 7.21
CA LYS A 252 -23.18 4.09 8.35
C LYS A 252 -22.29 3.76 9.52
#